data_812c2063a07e0fa4d16d91245444f306
#
_entry.id   812c2063a07e0fa4d16d91245444f306
#
_cell.length_a   1.000
_cell.length_b   1.000
_cell.length_c   1.000
_cell.angle_alpha   90.00
_cell.angle_beta   90.00
_cell.angle_gamma   90.00
#
_symmetry.space_group_name_H-M   'P 1'
#
loop_
_entity.id
_entity.type
_entity.pdbx_description
1 polymer ?
#
loop_
_entity_poly.entity_id
_entity_poly.type
_entity_poly.pdbx_seq_one_letter_code
_entity_poly.pdbx_strand_id
1 'polypeptide(L)'
;NFGIRAATSQQELIVFLQFKRYLSRIRNILILSGGNDISVAAHNSSFFYPDFGFMFAEDIRFNHFWQQYVGFNERKWEFGRNNFFNLVERLTRKFSIFKFFFITLFSWWSSSKLIKKTKQKPKLNFSEKIKAINKFVSNDFVTWAAISKYVSANLIYILQPCINWHKKKLTKRELNIMESQREQLGSDYYDKLISKEVYLNQKEFIKDQCALNNILFYDANEWISKLGEKDEIFLDSHHLTDFGNKYLADCIKKII
;
A
#
# COMPACT_ATOMS: atom_id res chain seq x y z
N ASN A 1 2.77 -14.42 12.73
CA ASN A 1 2.98 -13.57 11.58
C ASN A 1 1.62 -13.12 11.04
N PHE A 2 1.40 -11.81 10.98
CA PHE A 2 0.17 -11.20 10.47
C PHE A 2 0.42 -10.43 9.17
N GLY A 3 1.55 -10.70 8.51
CA GLY A 3 1.88 -10.06 7.23
C GLY A 3 0.81 -10.32 6.18
N ILE A 4 0.31 -9.24 5.57
CA ILE A 4 -0.62 -9.29 4.45
C ILE A 4 0.11 -8.79 3.22
N ARG A 5 -0.13 -9.43 2.08
CA ARG A 5 0.43 -8.99 0.81
C ARG A 5 -0.04 -7.57 0.49
N ALA A 6 0.91 -6.71 0.17
CA ALA A 6 0.68 -5.33 -0.23
C ALA A 6 -0.12 -4.48 0.79
N ALA A 7 -0.03 -4.81 2.09
CA ALA A 7 -0.69 -4.03 3.12
C ALA A 7 -0.05 -2.64 3.28
N THR A 8 -0.87 -1.61 3.46
CA THR A 8 -0.41 -0.31 3.94
C THR A 8 -0.37 -0.29 5.46
N SER A 9 0.25 0.73 6.04
CA SER A 9 0.32 0.93 7.50
C SER A 9 -1.05 0.84 8.19
N GLN A 10 -2.09 1.41 7.59
CA GLN A 10 -3.44 1.35 8.12
C GLN A 10 -4.03 -0.06 8.14
N GLN A 11 -3.75 -0.87 7.11
CA GLN A 11 -4.26 -2.24 7.09
C GLN A 11 -3.56 -3.13 8.08
N GLU A 12 -2.24 -2.97 8.20
CA GLU A 12 -1.47 -3.69 9.20
C GLU A 12 -2.07 -3.45 10.59
N LEU A 13 -2.46 -2.19 10.87
CA LEU A 13 -3.14 -1.80 12.09
C LEU A 13 -4.50 -2.49 12.26
N ILE A 14 -5.34 -2.48 11.22
CA ILE A 14 -6.67 -3.12 11.23
C ILE A 14 -6.53 -4.62 11.49
N VAL A 15 -5.61 -5.28 10.80
CA VAL A 15 -5.36 -6.72 10.98
C VAL A 15 -4.89 -7.02 12.39
N PHE A 16 -3.95 -6.26 12.92
CA PHE A 16 -3.51 -6.43 14.29
C PHE A 16 -4.68 -6.33 15.27
N LEU A 17 -5.53 -5.31 15.12
CA LEU A 17 -6.71 -5.12 15.98
C LEU A 17 -7.71 -6.27 15.90
N GLN A 18 -7.91 -6.85 14.71
CA GLN A 18 -8.78 -8.03 14.53
C GLN A 18 -8.26 -9.27 15.26
N PHE A 19 -6.95 -9.48 15.24
CA PHE A 19 -6.34 -10.70 15.76
C PHE A 19 -5.78 -10.58 17.18
N LYS A 20 -5.58 -9.37 17.73
CA LYS A 20 -5.00 -9.18 19.06
C LYS A 20 -5.73 -9.96 20.17
N ARG A 21 -7.03 -10.17 20.03
CA ARG A 21 -7.85 -10.93 21.00
C ARG A 21 -7.41 -12.38 21.17
N TYR A 22 -6.70 -12.94 20.18
CA TYR A 22 -6.16 -14.29 20.22
C TYR A 22 -4.75 -14.36 20.81
N LEU A 23 -4.16 -13.21 21.16
CA LEU A 23 -2.80 -13.12 21.67
C LEU A 23 -2.85 -12.90 23.18
N SER A 24 -2.46 -13.92 23.95
CA SER A 24 -2.51 -13.88 25.42
C SER A 24 -1.41 -12.99 26.04
N ARG A 25 -0.24 -12.91 25.41
CA ARG A 25 0.89 -12.10 25.87
C ARG A 25 1.69 -11.61 24.67
N ILE A 26 1.78 -10.29 24.52
CA ILE A 26 2.58 -9.65 23.48
C ILE A 26 3.73 -8.93 24.20
N ARG A 27 4.97 -9.30 23.88
CA ARG A 27 6.16 -8.60 24.39
C ARG A 27 6.67 -7.56 23.43
N ASN A 28 6.69 -7.91 22.15
CA ASN A 28 7.15 -7.03 21.08
C ASN A 28 6.15 -7.02 19.93
N ILE A 29 5.89 -5.84 19.39
CA ILE A 29 5.15 -5.62 18.14
C ILE A 29 6.19 -5.14 17.14
N LEU A 30 6.38 -5.89 16.05
CA LEU A 30 7.27 -5.51 14.97
C LEU A 30 6.45 -5.13 13.74
N ILE A 31 6.71 -3.94 13.24
CA ILE A 31 6.13 -3.41 12.00
C ILE A 31 7.25 -3.37 10.97
N LEU A 32 7.13 -4.12 9.88
CA LEU A 32 8.02 -4.08 8.74
C LEU A 32 7.24 -3.47 7.56
N SER A 33 7.38 -2.19 7.35
CA SER A 33 6.50 -1.43 6.44
C SER A 33 7.19 -0.21 5.82
N GLY A 34 6.44 0.59 5.05
CA GLY A 34 6.83 1.87 4.48
C GLY A 34 6.94 1.89 2.95
N GLY A 35 7.20 0.76 2.30
CA GLY A 35 7.27 0.66 0.83
C GLY A 35 5.89 0.69 0.17
N ASN A 36 4.93 -0.05 0.73
CA ASN A 36 3.59 -0.15 0.16
C ASN A 36 2.82 1.15 0.21
N ASP A 37 2.94 1.93 1.28
CA ASP A 37 2.29 3.23 1.39
C ASP A 37 2.70 4.16 0.25
N ILE A 38 3.99 4.21 -0.08
CA ILE A 38 4.52 5.00 -1.18
C ILE A 38 4.04 4.47 -2.53
N SER A 39 4.05 3.15 -2.71
CA SER A 39 3.57 2.50 -3.94
C SER A 39 2.11 2.82 -4.21
N VAL A 40 1.25 2.74 -3.18
CA VAL A 40 -0.17 3.09 -3.28
C VAL A 40 -0.35 4.57 -3.60
N ALA A 41 0.38 5.47 -2.91
CA ALA A 41 0.31 6.90 -3.19
C ALA A 41 0.71 7.23 -4.62
N ALA A 42 1.75 6.59 -5.12
CA ALA A 42 2.25 6.82 -6.47
C ALA A 42 1.27 6.36 -7.55
N HIS A 43 0.57 5.21 -7.36
CA HIS A 43 -0.40 4.70 -8.31
C HIS A 43 -1.69 5.51 -8.39
N ASN A 44 -2.09 6.16 -7.30
CA ASN A 44 -3.31 6.95 -7.30
C ASN A 44 -3.21 8.19 -8.18
N SER A 45 -4.07 8.29 -9.19
CA SER A 45 -4.04 9.37 -10.18
C SER A 45 -4.45 10.74 -9.63
N SER A 46 -5.33 10.79 -8.62
CA SER A 46 -5.88 12.07 -8.12
C SER A 46 -6.21 12.13 -6.64
N PHE A 47 -6.34 10.99 -5.95
CA PHE A 47 -6.66 10.92 -4.53
C PHE A 47 -5.89 9.80 -3.89
N PHE A 48 -5.34 10.06 -2.72
CA PHE A 48 -4.94 9.00 -1.84
C PHE A 48 -6.14 8.62 -0.98
N TYR A 49 -6.61 7.39 -1.17
CA TYR A 49 -7.48 6.72 -0.21
C TYR A 49 -6.64 5.68 0.52
N PRO A 50 -6.45 5.79 1.82
CA PRO A 50 -5.86 4.71 2.61
C PRO A 50 -6.76 3.48 2.60
N ASP A 51 -7.99 3.66 2.13
CA ASP A 51 -8.98 2.59 2.05
C ASP A 51 -8.64 1.58 0.96
N PHE A 52 -8.56 0.46 1.36
CA PHE A 52 -8.10 -0.80 0.91
C PHE A 52 -8.85 -1.52 -0.09
N GLY A 53 -10.13 -1.34 -0.27
CA GLY A 53 -10.91 -1.89 -1.36
C GLY A 53 -10.18 -1.71 -2.71
N PHE A 54 -9.32 -0.71 -2.76
CA PHE A 54 -8.64 -0.34 -3.98
C PHE A 54 -7.51 -1.31 -4.37
N MET A 55 -6.64 -1.72 -3.46
CA MET A 55 -5.51 -2.59 -3.81
C MET A 55 -5.94 -4.03 -4.08
N PHE A 56 -6.99 -4.51 -3.43
CA PHE A 56 -7.58 -5.81 -3.75
C PHE A 56 -8.54 -5.76 -4.95
N ALA A 57 -9.08 -4.58 -5.27
CA ALA A 57 -9.78 -4.34 -6.53
C ALA A 57 -8.82 -4.21 -7.72
N GLU A 58 -7.54 -4.07 -7.49
CA GLU A 58 -6.46 -4.23 -8.49
C GLU A 58 -6.09 -5.68 -8.82
N ASP A 59 -6.87 -6.68 -8.43
CA ASP A 59 -7.01 -7.75 -9.36
C ASP A 59 -7.50 -7.10 -10.67
N ILE A 60 -6.54 -6.97 -11.60
CA ILE A 60 -6.69 -6.33 -12.92
C ILE A 60 -7.99 -6.76 -13.60
N ARG A 61 -8.47 -7.97 -13.35
CA ARG A 61 -9.74 -8.52 -13.82
C ARG A 61 -10.95 -7.89 -13.16
N PHE A 62 -10.87 -7.59 -11.85
CA PHE A 62 -11.98 -7.00 -11.12
C PHE A 62 -12.13 -5.52 -11.44
N ASN A 63 -11.00 -4.80 -11.57
CA ASN A 63 -10.99 -3.39 -11.97
C ASN A 63 -11.45 -3.23 -13.43
N HIS A 64 -11.02 -4.12 -14.32
CA HIS A 64 -11.46 -4.14 -15.71
C HIS A 64 -12.96 -4.50 -15.82
N PHE A 65 -13.43 -5.44 -15.02
CA PHE A 65 -14.84 -5.80 -14.90
C PHE A 65 -15.68 -4.62 -14.41
N TRP A 66 -15.27 -3.94 -13.34
CA TRP A 66 -16.00 -2.80 -12.80
C TRP A 66 -15.95 -1.56 -13.68
N GLN A 67 -14.82 -1.28 -14.30
CA GLN A 67 -14.71 -0.19 -15.28
C GLN A 67 -15.55 -0.45 -16.53
N GLN A 68 -15.56 -1.68 -16.99
CA GLN A 68 -16.26 -2.05 -18.23
C GLN A 68 -17.77 -2.22 -18.04
N TYR A 69 -18.22 -2.78 -16.91
CA TYR A 69 -19.63 -3.13 -16.67
C TYR A 69 -20.41 -2.16 -15.79
N VAL A 70 -19.74 -1.39 -14.98
CA VAL A 70 -20.40 -0.47 -14.01
C VAL A 70 -20.05 0.99 -14.28
N GLY A 71 -19.17 1.26 -15.25
CA GLY A 71 -18.70 2.63 -15.54
C GLY A 71 -18.08 3.27 -14.29
N PHE A 72 -17.32 2.46 -13.55
CA PHE A 72 -16.75 2.85 -12.26
C PHE A 72 -15.72 3.95 -12.46
N ASN A 73 -16.17 5.16 -12.29
CA ASN A 73 -15.30 6.31 -12.22
C ASN A 73 -14.96 6.50 -10.75
N GLU A 74 -13.69 6.39 -10.35
CA GLU A 74 -13.13 6.51 -9.00
C GLU A 74 -13.72 7.64 -8.12
N ARG A 75 -14.52 8.51 -8.71
CA ARG A 75 -15.01 9.75 -8.13
C ARG A 75 -16.40 9.72 -7.52
N LYS A 76 -17.09 8.57 -7.48
CA LYS A 76 -18.53 8.61 -7.21
C LYS A 76 -19.09 7.57 -6.24
N TRP A 77 -18.33 7.15 -5.26
CA TRP A 77 -18.90 6.46 -4.11
C TRP A 77 -19.58 7.47 -3.17
N GLU A 78 -20.79 7.87 -3.51
CA GLU A 78 -21.70 8.47 -2.54
C GLU A 78 -22.55 7.38 -1.91
N PHE A 79 -22.59 7.38 -0.59
CA PHE A 79 -23.25 6.39 0.28
C PHE A 79 -24.70 6.06 -0.08
N GLY A 80 -25.40 6.96 -0.76
CA GLY A 80 -26.78 6.75 -1.23
C GLY A 80 -26.96 5.78 -2.39
N ARG A 81 -25.88 5.46 -3.12
CA ARG A 81 -25.93 4.57 -4.28
C ARG A 81 -25.90 3.10 -3.91
N ASN A 82 -25.29 2.73 -2.79
CA ASN A 82 -25.23 1.34 -2.32
C ASN A 82 -26.62 0.74 -2.14
N ASN A 83 -27.57 1.51 -1.64
CA ASN A 83 -28.94 1.03 -1.44
C ASN A 83 -29.68 0.81 -2.76
N PHE A 84 -29.44 1.64 -3.76
CA PHE A 84 -30.03 1.49 -5.08
C PHE A 84 -29.43 0.30 -5.83
N PHE A 85 -28.10 0.12 -5.81
CA PHE A 85 -27.46 -1.04 -6.43
C PHE A 85 -27.84 -2.36 -5.75
N ASN A 86 -27.92 -2.38 -4.43
CA ASN A 86 -28.41 -3.57 -3.70
C ASN A 86 -29.86 -3.91 -4.06
N LEU A 87 -30.71 -2.91 -4.27
CA LEU A 87 -32.08 -3.11 -4.73
C LEU A 87 -32.11 -3.66 -6.16
N VAL A 88 -31.35 -3.05 -7.06
CA VAL A 88 -31.22 -3.49 -8.47
C VAL A 88 -30.64 -4.90 -8.54
N GLU A 89 -29.63 -5.22 -7.75
CA GLU A 89 -29.05 -6.57 -7.69
C GLU A 89 -30.07 -7.62 -7.19
N ARG A 90 -30.84 -7.30 -6.16
CA ARG A 90 -31.93 -8.17 -5.67
C ARG A 90 -33.00 -8.40 -6.73
N LEU A 91 -33.37 -7.38 -7.48
CA LEU A 91 -34.39 -7.47 -8.53
C LEU A 91 -33.86 -8.23 -9.76
N THR A 92 -32.58 -8.05 -10.12
CA THR A 92 -31.97 -8.69 -11.29
C THR A 92 -31.56 -10.14 -11.06
N ARG A 93 -31.35 -10.57 -9.80
CA ARG A 93 -31.14 -12.00 -9.48
C ARG A 93 -32.32 -12.87 -9.87
N LYS A 94 -33.55 -12.35 -9.90
CA LYS A 94 -34.77 -13.09 -10.26
C LYS A 94 -35.09 -13.09 -11.76
N PHE A 95 -34.59 -12.12 -12.55
CA PHE A 95 -34.99 -11.97 -13.96
C PHE A 95 -33.78 -11.57 -14.84
N SER A 96 -33.17 -12.60 -15.47
CA SER A 96 -31.97 -12.43 -16.31
C SER A 96 -32.15 -11.45 -17.49
N ILE A 97 -33.34 -11.37 -18.07
CA ILE A 97 -33.68 -10.48 -19.22
C ILE A 97 -33.75 -9.01 -18.78
N PHE A 98 -34.24 -8.73 -17.56
CA PHE A 98 -34.29 -7.38 -17.01
C PHE A 98 -32.90 -6.82 -16.73
N LYS A 99 -31.92 -7.69 -16.45
CA LYS A 99 -30.53 -7.28 -16.20
C LYS A 99 -29.93 -6.58 -17.42
N PHE A 100 -30.14 -7.13 -18.61
CA PHE A 100 -29.59 -6.54 -19.85
C PHE A 100 -30.28 -5.20 -20.19
N PHE A 101 -31.60 -5.14 -20.03
CA PHE A 101 -32.38 -3.94 -20.33
C PHE A 101 -32.07 -2.78 -19.36
N PHE A 102 -31.92 -3.06 -18.08
CA PHE A 102 -31.54 -2.08 -17.07
C PHE A 102 -30.10 -1.56 -17.23
N ILE A 103 -29.16 -2.44 -17.55
CA ILE A 103 -27.75 -2.05 -17.79
C ILE A 103 -27.66 -1.13 -19.01
N THR A 104 -28.40 -1.44 -20.10
CA THR A 104 -28.38 -0.63 -21.32
C THR A 104 -29.08 0.71 -21.13
N LEU A 105 -30.22 0.76 -20.49
CA LEU A 105 -30.93 2.00 -20.17
C LEU A 105 -30.14 2.89 -19.18
N PHE A 106 -29.51 2.28 -18.18
CA PHE A 106 -28.74 3.01 -17.18
C PHE A 106 -27.40 3.53 -17.73
N SER A 107 -26.74 2.77 -18.60
CA SER A 107 -25.54 3.25 -19.29
C SER A 107 -25.87 4.41 -20.23
N TRP A 108 -26.98 4.37 -20.93
CA TRP A 108 -27.45 5.46 -21.80
C TRP A 108 -27.87 6.69 -20.99
N TRP A 109 -28.55 6.51 -19.87
CA TRP A 109 -28.98 7.62 -18.98
C TRP A 109 -27.81 8.23 -18.21
N SER A 110 -26.83 7.41 -17.78
CA SER A 110 -25.64 7.90 -17.08
C SER A 110 -24.67 8.64 -17.99
N SER A 111 -24.57 8.23 -19.27
CA SER A 111 -23.72 8.92 -20.24
C SER A 111 -24.29 10.28 -20.67
N SER A 112 -25.61 10.46 -20.66
CA SER A 112 -26.23 11.69 -21.18
C SER A 112 -26.42 12.82 -20.15
N LYS A 113 -26.43 12.56 -18.86
CA LYS A 113 -26.76 13.58 -17.82
C LYS A 113 -25.74 13.80 -16.71
N LEU A 114 -24.68 13.04 -16.63
CA LEU A 114 -23.74 13.08 -15.49
C LEU A 114 -22.34 13.63 -15.82
N ILE A 115 -22.14 14.13 -17.05
CA ILE A 115 -20.97 14.97 -17.35
C ILE A 115 -21.32 16.45 -17.07
N LYS A 116 -21.92 16.75 -15.93
CA LYS A 116 -21.66 18.05 -15.32
C LYS A 116 -20.19 18.01 -14.90
N LYS A 117 -19.37 18.84 -15.56
CA LYS A 117 -17.98 19.11 -15.22
C LYS A 117 -17.86 19.32 -13.71
N THR A 118 -17.73 18.23 -12.95
CA THR A 118 -17.21 18.34 -11.59
C THR A 118 -15.83 18.94 -11.80
N LYS A 119 -15.56 20.10 -11.19
CA LYS A 119 -14.24 20.73 -11.19
C LYS A 119 -13.25 19.61 -10.93
N GLN A 120 -12.42 19.28 -11.92
CA GLN A 120 -11.40 18.27 -11.74
C GLN A 120 -10.54 18.76 -10.59
N LYS A 121 -10.52 18.03 -9.49
CA LYS A 121 -9.56 18.35 -8.45
C LYS A 121 -8.18 18.28 -9.09
N PRO A 122 -7.28 19.23 -8.78
CA PRO A 122 -5.97 19.28 -9.40
C PRO A 122 -5.28 17.92 -9.23
N LYS A 123 -4.65 17.40 -10.27
CA LYS A 123 -3.81 16.22 -10.20
C LYS A 123 -2.66 16.54 -9.26
N LEU A 124 -2.57 15.83 -8.15
CA LEU A 124 -1.42 15.94 -7.25
C LEU A 124 -0.17 15.43 -7.97
N ASN A 125 0.91 16.17 -7.89
CA ASN A 125 2.22 15.67 -8.30
C ASN A 125 2.72 14.62 -7.30
N PHE A 126 3.82 13.92 -7.63
CA PHE A 126 4.31 12.82 -6.80
C PHE A 126 4.67 13.27 -5.38
N SER A 127 5.33 14.42 -5.21
CA SER A 127 5.70 14.96 -3.90
C SER A 127 4.47 15.31 -3.05
N GLU A 128 3.44 15.88 -3.67
CA GLU A 128 2.17 16.18 -2.98
C GLU A 128 1.45 14.92 -2.53
N LYS A 129 1.52 13.84 -3.33
CA LYS A 129 0.98 12.53 -2.95
C LYS A 129 1.72 11.95 -1.74
N ILE A 130 3.05 12.01 -1.73
CA ILE A 130 3.84 11.56 -0.58
C ILE A 130 3.50 12.38 0.67
N LYS A 131 3.37 13.69 0.58
CA LYS A 131 2.94 14.53 1.71
C LYS A 131 1.55 14.17 2.22
N ALA A 132 0.62 13.88 1.31
CA ALA A 132 -0.73 13.47 1.68
C ALA A 132 -0.73 12.13 2.43
N ILE A 133 0.04 11.14 1.95
CA ILE A 133 0.13 9.84 2.61
C ILE A 133 0.80 9.95 3.98
N ASN A 134 1.87 10.73 4.09
CA ASN A 134 2.60 10.92 5.34
C ASN A 134 1.67 11.49 6.43
N LYS A 135 0.71 12.33 6.06
CA LYS A 135 -0.31 12.83 6.99
C LYS A 135 -1.20 11.71 7.55
N PHE A 136 -1.58 10.72 6.74
CA PHE A 136 -2.35 9.56 7.21
C PHE A 136 -1.47 8.62 8.05
N VAL A 137 -0.29 8.30 7.56
CA VAL A 137 0.67 7.43 8.25
C VAL A 137 1.03 7.98 9.63
N SER A 138 1.13 9.31 9.81
CA SER A 138 1.35 9.91 11.14
C SER A 138 0.29 9.51 12.16
N ASN A 139 -0.98 9.44 11.75
CA ASN A 139 -2.06 9.00 12.65
C ASN A 139 -1.93 7.52 13.03
N ASP A 140 -1.43 6.69 12.10
CA ASP A 140 -1.20 5.27 12.36
C ASP A 140 -0.10 5.09 13.42
N PHE A 141 0.97 5.90 13.38
CA PHE A 141 2.02 5.88 14.41
C PHE A 141 1.47 6.19 15.80
N VAL A 142 0.63 7.22 15.93
CA VAL A 142 -0.03 7.56 17.19
C VAL A 142 -0.89 6.40 17.69
N THR A 143 -1.63 5.77 16.79
CA THR A 143 -2.51 4.65 17.11
C THR A 143 -1.71 3.42 17.55
N TRP A 144 -0.64 3.08 16.83
CA TRP A 144 0.26 2.00 17.21
C TRP A 144 0.91 2.21 18.57
N ALA A 145 1.35 3.43 18.87
CA ALA A 145 1.90 3.77 20.18
C ALA A 145 0.87 3.60 21.30
N ALA A 146 -0.37 4.04 21.09
CA ALA A 146 -1.44 3.83 22.06
C ALA A 146 -1.74 2.34 22.29
N ILE A 147 -1.76 1.53 21.23
CA ILE A 147 -1.98 0.09 21.31
C ILE A 147 -0.83 -0.60 22.05
N SER A 148 0.42 -0.29 21.70
CA SER A 148 1.60 -0.89 22.35
C SER A 148 1.60 -0.62 23.86
N LYS A 149 1.27 0.60 24.25
CA LYS A 149 1.11 0.98 25.65
C LYS A 149 -0.03 0.21 26.33
N TYR A 150 -1.17 0.07 25.67
CA TYR A 150 -2.31 -0.69 26.21
C TYR A 150 -2.01 -2.16 26.45
N VAL A 151 -1.25 -2.81 25.54
CA VAL A 151 -0.86 -4.22 25.69
C VAL A 151 0.48 -4.41 26.42
N SER A 152 1.10 -3.34 26.88
CA SER A 152 2.42 -3.34 27.56
C SER A 152 3.52 -4.02 26.74
N ALA A 153 3.55 -3.75 25.44
CA ALA A 153 4.53 -4.31 24.50
C ALA A 153 5.51 -3.25 24.01
N ASN A 154 6.75 -3.66 23.70
CA ASN A 154 7.68 -2.82 22.96
C ASN A 154 7.21 -2.70 21.51
N LEU A 155 7.24 -1.49 20.96
CA LEU A 155 6.91 -1.26 19.56
C LEU A 155 8.19 -0.94 18.77
N ILE A 156 8.41 -1.71 17.73
CA ILE A 156 9.60 -1.64 16.87
C ILE A 156 9.13 -1.45 15.44
N TYR A 157 9.55 -0.36 14.81
CA TYR A 157 9.32 -0.10 13.39
C TYR A 157 10.60 -0.35 12.60
N ILE A 158 10.49 -1.15 11.55
CA ILE A 158 11.58 -1.48 10.65
C ILE A 158 11.17 -0.97 9.26
N LEU A 159 11.91 0.00 8.74
CA LEU A 159 11.71 0.47 7.36
C LEU A 159 12.04 -0.67 6.40
N GLN A 160 11.05 -1.09 5.64
CA GLN A 160 11.15 -2.16 4.65
C GLN A 160 12.26 -1.90 3.64
N PRO A 161 13.06 -2.91 3.26
CA PRO A 161 14.08 -2.76 2.25
C PRO A 161 13.46 -2.61 0.85
N CYS A 162 14.13 -1.80 0.02
CA CYS A 162 13.80 -1.64 -1.39
C CYS A 162 15.07 -1.73 -2.25
N ILE A 163 14.96 -2.28 -3.43
CA ILE A 163 16.07 -2.68 -4.31
C ILE A 163 17.10 -1.57 -4.60
N ASN A 164 16.72 -0.30 -4.55
CA ASN A 164 17.62 0.82 -4.81
C ASN A 164 17.81 1.76 -3.59
N TRP A 165 17.29 1.39 -2.42
CA TRP A 165 17.39 2.22 -1.22
C TRP A 165 18.65 1.95 -0.36
N HIS A 166 19.34 0.84 -0.60
CA HIS A 166 20.57 0.46 0.08
C HIS A 166 21.85 0.84 -0.70
N LYS A 167 23.01 0.62 -0.09
CA LYS A 167 24.33 0.90 -0.70
C LYS A 167 24.99 -0.34 -1.33
N LYS A 168 24.42 -1.54 -1.10
CA LYS A 168 24.93 -2.77 -1.73
C LYS A 168 24.84 -2.64 -3.25
N LYS A 169 25.87 -3.03 -3.95
CA LYS A 169 25.86 -3.12 -5.42
C LYS A 169 24.93 -4.27 -5.85
N LEU A 170 24.05 -3.98 -6.77
CA LEU A 170 23.11 -4.98 -7.28
C LEU A 170 23.82 -6.04 -8.12
N THR A 171 23.38 -7.29 -8.01
CA THR A 171 23.80 -8.37 -8.88
C THR A 171 23.25 -8.16 -10.30
N LYS A 172 23.80 -8.87 -11.29
CA LYS A 172 23.28 -8.84 -12.67
C LYS A 172 21.79 -9.22 -12.72
N ARG A 173 21.38 -10.19 -11.90
CA ARG A 173 19.97 -10.62 -11.82
C ARG A 173 19.08 -9.52 -11.24
N GLU A 174 19.48 -8.88 -10.15
CA GLU A 174 18.75 -7.77 -9.54
C GLU A 174 18.62 -6.57 -10.50
N LEU A 175 19.65 -6.27 -11.29
CA LEU A 175 19.60 -5.25 -12.35
C LEU A 175 18.57 -5.61 -13.45
N ASN A 176 18.57 -6.87 -13.90
CA ASN A 176 17.59 -7.34 -14.90
C ASN A 176 16.16 -7.28 -14.35
N ILE A 177 15.95 -7.60 -13.07
CA ILE A 177 14.64 -7.47 -12.39
C ILE A 177 14.19 -6.01 -12.38
N MET A 178 15.07 -5.10 -12.00
CA MET A 178 14.80 -3.66 -12.03
C MET A 178 14.36 -3.18 -13.41
N GLU A 179 15.08 -3.56 -14.46
CA GLU A 179 14.76 -3.14 -15.83
C GLU A 179 13.41 -3.71 -16.28
N SER A 180 13.15 -4.99 -16.02
CA SER A 180 11.86 -5.61 -16.35
C SER A 180 10.68 -4.93 -15.64
N GLN A 181 10.83 -4.58 -14.36
CA GLN A 181 9.79 -3.85 -13.64
C GLN A 181 9.60 -2.41 -14.13
N ARG A 182 10.68 -1.76 -14.52
CA ARG A 182 10.67 -0.44 -15.14
C ARG A 182 9.89 -0.41 -16.44
N GLU A 183 10.06 -1.43 -17.28
CA GLU A 183 9.29 -1.61 -18.51
C GLU A 183 7.81 -1.87 -18.24
N GLN A 184 7.49 -2.71 -17.25
CA GLN A 184 6.12 -3.10 -16.92
C GLN A 184 5.30 -1.97 -16.26
N LEU A 185 5.92 -1.23 -15.35
CA LEU A 185 5.25 -0.21 -14.53
C LEU A 185 5.34 1.20 -15.13
N GLY A 186 6.22 1.39 -16.11
CA GLY A 186 6.55 2.69 -16.68
C GLY A 186 7.69 3.39 -15.94
N SER A 187 8.68 3.84 -16.71
CA SER A 187 9.93 4.40 -16.17
C SER A 187 9.70 5.59 -15.23
N ASP A 188 8.83 6.53 -15.60
CA ASP A 188 8.57 7.74 -14.79
C ASP A 188 8.03 7.44 -13.40
N TYR A 189 7.18 6.43 -13.29
CA TYR A 189 6.64 5.96 -12.02
C TYR A 189 7.67 5.18 -11.20
N TYR A 190 8.27 4.17 -11.84
CA TYR A 190 9.18 3.23 -11.17
C TYR A 190 10.43 3.91 -10.65
N ASP A 191 11.07 4.74 -11.49
CA ASP A 191 12.29 5.46 -11.14
C ASP A 191 12.09 6.42 -9.94
N LYS A 192 10.92 7.06 -9.87
CA LYS A 192 10.54 7.89 -8.71
C LYS A 192 10.37 7.04 -7.44
N LEU A 193 9.65 5.91 -7.56
CA LEU A 193 9.36 5.03 -6.43
C LEU A 193 10.63 4.54 -5.74
N ILE A 194 11.62 4.08 -6.53
CA ILE A 194 12.87 3.53 -6.01
C ILE A 194 13.98 4.57 -5.84
N SER A 195 13.69 5.86 -6.02
CA SER A 195 14.70 6.91 -5.97
C SER A 195 15.32 7.08 -4.58
N LYS A 196 16.58 7.51 -4.55
CA LYS A 196 17.27 7.87 -3.31
C LYS A 196 16.62 9.02 -2.58
N GLU A 197 16.05 9.97 -3.30
CA GLU A 197 15.33 11.11 -2.74
C GLU A 197 14.11 10.64 -1.95
N VAL A 198 13.29 9.77 -2.54
CA VAL A 198 12.11 9.20 -1.86
C VAL A 198 12.54 8.40 -0.63
N TYR A 199 13.57 7.58 -0.75
CA TYR A 199 14.12 6.85 0.39
C TYR A 199 14.52 7.76 1.54
N LEU A 200 15.33 8.78 1.28
CA LEU A 200 15.83 9.67 2.33
C LEU A 200 14.68 10.44 3.01
N ASN A 201 13.76 10.99 2.22
CA ASN A 201 12.59 11.70 2.74
C ASN A 201 11.70 10.77 3.59
N GLN A 202 11.47 9.55 3.13
CA GLN A 202 10.63 8.59 3.85
C GLN A 202 11.31 8.07 5.12
N LYS A 203 12.60 7.81 5.06
CA LYS A 203 13.39 7.40 6.22
C LYS A 203 13.36 8.47 7.31
N GLU A 204 13.61 9.72 6.96
CA GLU A 204 13.58 10.85 7.90
C GLU A 204 12.18 10.99 8.50
N PHE A 205 11.15 11.05 7.67
CA PHE A 205 9.77 11.12 8.14
C PHE A 205 9.42 10.01 9.13
N ILE A 206 9.69 8.74 8.80
CA ILE A 206 9.38 7.61 9.67
C ILE A 206 10.19 7.67 10.96
N LYS A 207 11.48 8.01 10.88
CA LYS A 207 12.34 8.17 12.05
C LYS A 207 11.80 9.23 13.00
N ASP A 208 11.36 10.36 12.48
CA ASP A 208 10.76 11.44 13.28
C ASP A 208 9.45 11.00 13.93
N GLN A 209 8.57 10.30 13.17
CA GLN A 209 7.34 9.76 13.73
C GLN A 209 7.61 8.74 14.83
N CYS A 210 8.61 7.88 14.66
CA CYS A 210 9.04 6.94 15.69
C CYS A 210 9.54 7.67 16.94
N ALA A 211 10.37 8.68 16.79
CA ALA A 211 10.89 9.48 17.91
C ALA A 211 9.76 10.20 18.68
N LEU A 212 8.83 10.82 17.96
CA LEU A 212 7.68 11.52 18.55
C LEU A 212 6.75 10.58 19.35
N ASN A 213 6.68 9.31 18.97
CA ASN A 213 5.79 8.33 19.56
C ASN A 213 6.50 7.28 20.46
N ASN A 214 7.79 7.47 20.78
CA ASN A 214 8.59 6.53 21.55
C ASN A 214 8.64 5.11 20.96
N ILE A 215 8.78 5.01 19.64
CA ILE A 215 8.89 3.76 18.88
C ILE A 215 10.36 3.53 18.52
N LEU A 216 10.85 2.32 18.71
CA LEU A 216 12.19 1.96 18.26
C LEU A 216 12.23 1.87 16.74
N PHE A 217 13.17 2.58 16.11
CA PHE A 217 13.31 2.63 14.66
C PHE A 217 14.56 1.91 14.19
N TYR A 218 14.39 1.08 13.16
CA TYR A 218 15.49 0.45 12.41
C TYR A 218 15.25 0.57 10.91
N ASP A 219 16.34 0.62 10.16
CA ASP A 219 16.30 0.69 8.71
C ASP A 219 16.92 -0.58 8.11
N ALA A 220 16.10 -1.44 7.52
CA ALA A 220 16.57 -2.68 6.92
C ALA A 220 17.46 -2.44 5.68
N ASN A 221 17.37 -1.27 5.04
CA ASN A 221 18.27 -0.91 3.95
C ASN A 221 19.72 -0.72 4.42
N GLU A 222 19.91 -0.26 5.66
CA GLU A 222 21.25 -0.20 6.26
C GLU A 222 21.83 -1.58 6.56
N TRP A 223 20.98 -2.54 6.94
CA TRP A 223 21.42 -3.91 7.12
C TRP A 223 21.86 -4.55 5.80
N ILE A 224 21.02 -4.43 4.76
CA ILE A 224 21.33 -4.93 3.42
C ILE A 224 22.59 -4.27 2.84
N SER A 225 22.86 -3.03 3.18
CA SER A 225 24.07 -2.32 2.74
C SER A 225 25.38 -2.96 3.21
N LYS A 226 25.34 -3.87 4.20
CA LYS A 226 26.50 -4.58 4.74
C LYS A 226 26.78 -5.89 3.99
N LEU A 227 25.90 -6.32 3.09
CA LEU A 227 26.04 -7.54 2.31
C LEU A 227 26.99 -7.38 1.13
N GLY A 228 27.52 -8.49 0.67
CA GLY A 228 28.44 -8.54 -0.47
C GLY A 228 27.72 -8.34 -1.81
N GLU A 229 28.52 -8.00 -2.83
CA GLU A 229 28.00 -7.77 -4.19
C GLU A 229 27.40 -9.03 -4.84
N LYS A 230 27.79 -10.23 -4.36
CA LYS A 230 27.29 -11.51 -4.89
C LYS A 230 25.99 -11.99 -4.26
N ASP A 231 25.56 -11.37 -3.18
CA ASP A 231 24.38 -11.78 -2.45
C ASP A 231 23.12 -11.31 -3.19
N GLU A 232 22.32 -12.25 -3.66
CA GLU A 232 21.03 -11.96 -4.30
C GLU A 232 19.94 -11.82 -3.24
N ILE A 233 19.45 -10.59 -3.05
CA ILE A 233 18.52 -10.25 -1.98
C ILE A 233 17.10 -10.11 -2.49
N PHE A 234 16.91 -9.62 -3.72
CA PHE A 234 15.60 -9.20 -4.22
C PHE A 234 15.05 -10.12 -5.32
N LEU A 235 13.73 -10.41 -5.21
CA LEU A 235 12.91 -11.04 -6.26
C LEU A 235 12.20 -10.00 -7.13
N ASP A 236 11.95 -8.83 -6.57
CA ASP A 236 11.43 -7.63 -7.23
C ASP A 236 11.87 -6.39 -6.42
N SER A 237 11.22 -5.24 -6.60
CA SER A 237 11.62 -4.00 -5.90
C SER A 237 11.52 -4.08 -4.38
N HIS A 238 10.68 -4.96 -3.82
CA HIS A 238 10.38 -5.00 -2.39
C HIS A 238 10.38 -6.41 -1.79
N HIS A 239 10.17 -7.45 -2.59
CA HIS A 239 10.16 -8.83 -2.10
C HIS A 239 11.55 -9.43 -2.10
N LEU A 240 11.86 -10.15 -1.02
CA LEU A 240 13.18 -10.71 -0.81
C LEU A 240 13.24 -12.18 -1.25
N THR A 241 14.43 -12.62 -1.65
CA THR A 241 14.76 -14.04 -1.82
C THR A 241 14.71 -14.76 -0.47
N ASP A 242 14.77 -16.09 -0.47
CA ASP A 242 14.87 -16.87 0.78
C ASP A 242 16.11 -16.48 1.58
N PHE A 243 17.24 -16.23 0.91
CA PHE A 243 18.45 -15.73 1.54
C PHE A 243 18.23 -14.34 2.16
N GLY A 244 17.61 -13.41 1.43
CA GLY A 244 17.29 -12.07 1.92
C GLY A 244 16.35 -12.12 3.13
N ASN A 245 15.31 -12.95 3.10
CA ASN A 245 14.38 -13.15 4.21
C ASN A 245 15.07 -13.73 5.44
N LYS A 246 15.94 -14.73 5.25
CA LYS A 246 16.74 -15.31 6.35
C LYS A 246 17.66 -14.27 6.97
N TYR A 247 18.39 -13.52 6.13
CA TYR A 247 19.28 -12.46 6.60
C TYR A 247 18.53 -11.39 7.41
N LEU A 248 17.38 -10.93 6.89
CA LEU A 248 16.52 -9.97 7.59
C LEU A 248 16.04 -10.53 8.94
N ALA A 249 15.61 -11.78 8.97
CA ALA A 249 15.17 -12.44 10.21
C ALA A 249 16.32 -12.54 11.24
N ASP A 250 17.55 -12.82 10.80
CA ASP A 250 18.71 -12.87 11.68
C ASP A 250 19.11 -11.48 12.20
N CYS A 251 18.90 -10.42 11.43
CA CYS A 251 19.05 -9.04 11.90
C CYS A 251 17.98 -8.70 12.94
N ILE A 252 16.73 -9.05 12.68
CA ILE A 252 15.61 -8.82 13.61
C ILE A 252 15.83 -9.54 14.94
N LYS A 253 16.29 -10.80 14.94
CA LYS A 253 16.59 -11.55 16.17
C LYS A 253 17.62 -10.87 17.09
N LYS A 254 18.46 -10.00 16.57
CA LYS A 254 19.48 -9.28 17.35
C LYS A 254 18.93 -8.05 18.07
N ILE A 255 17.72 -7.62 17.73
CA ILE A 255 17.13 -6.39 18.27
C ILE A 255 15.89 -6.64 19.14
N ILE A 256 15.43 -7.88 19.24
CA ILE A 256 14.34 -8.33 20.11
C ILE A 256 14.87 -9.20 21.26
#